data_365001f2ac3e28789078e25be4eeea02
#
_entry.id   365001f2ac3e28789078e25be4eeea02
#
_cell.length_a   1.000
_cell.length_b   1.000
_cell.length_c   1.000
_cell.angle_alpha   90.00
_cell.angle_beta   90.00
_cell.angle_gamma   90.00
#
_symmetry.space_group_name_H-M   'P 1'
#
loop_
_entity.id
_entity.type
_entity.pdbx_description
1 polymer ?
#
loop_
_entity_poly.entity_id
_entity_poly.type
_entity_poly.pdbx_seq_one_letter_code
_entity_poly.pdbx_strand_id
1 'polypeptide(L)'
;MRETLSRAKRKIKRILHVLNPFAGKGRAGKSEDVIDDGGEVYMSDSCDDANDFIINACKEDPETCFIVHGGDGTVFRAVNSLMDSGCEETASLKIVPVGSGNDFVRSFEGETGEKTIDVMKFNDKYAINVINVGFDCEVVRRAAALKKKPMISGKMAYILGVVGELAAKRPIDAKITLTYADGTQEIIEEKILLAAVCNGKCYGGGFKLAPDADLSDGILNVEIIRDISRSKFISMVADYKKGTHIDIEKGELKERFKEIVYYKKCVAVKIEGVKSVCADGELFEESTVEVKVIPHAINYLID
;
A
#
# COMPACT_ATOMS: atom_id res chain seq x y z
N MET A 1 -12.98 -4.80 -30.14
CA MET A 1 -11.79 -5.41 -30.74
C MET A 1 -10.60 -4.63 -30.17
N ARG A 2 -10.15 -4.99 -28.98
CA ARG A 2 -8.97 -4.37 -28.34
C ARG A 2 -7.76 -5.13 -28.81
N GLU A 3 -6.91 -4.47 -29.57
CA GLU A 3 -5.59 -4.97 -29.92
C GLU A 3 -4.78 -5.17 -28.64
N THR A 4 -4.55 -6.41 -28.27
CA THR A 4 -3.52 -6.82 -27.36
C THR A 4 -2.19 -6.59 -28.05
N LEU A 5 -1.64 -5.39 -27.95
CA LEU A 5 -0.26 -5.12 -28.29
C LEU A 5 0.60 -5.95 -27.33
N SER A 6 1.08 -7.10 -27.81
CA SER A 6 2.17 -7.84 -27.22
C SER A 6 3.35 -6.86 -27.11
N ARG A 7 3.55 -6.26 -25.92
CA ARG A 7 4.78 -5.52 -25.62
C ARG A 7 5.92 -6.52 -25.74
N ALA A 8 6.82 -6.29 -26.70
CA ALA A 8 8.07 -7.04 -26.81
C ALA A 8 8.75 -7.02 -25.43
N LYS A 9 9.25 -8.19 -24.95
CA LYS A 9 10.00 -8.28 -23.68
C LYS A 9 11.03 -7.16 -23.65
N ARG A 10 10.88 -6.21 -22.72
CA ARG A 10 11.84 -5.13 -22.53
C ARG A 10 13.21 -5.74 -22.23
N LYS A 11 14.23 -5.29 -22.92
CA LYS A 11 15.61 -5.70 -22.64
C LYS A 11 16.11 -4.76 -21.53
N ILE A 12 16.05 -5.21 -20.29
CA ILE A 12 16.64 -4.48 -19.16
C ILE A 12 18.13 -4.28 -19.47
N LYS A 13 18.57 -3.02 -19.49
CA LYS A 13 19.95 -2.64 -19.81
C LYS A 13 20.80 -2.40 -18.58
N ARG A 14 20.19 -1.84 -17.53
CA ARG A 14 20.84 -1.49 -16.27
C ARG A 14 20.02 -2.02 -15.11
N ILE A 15 20.66 -2.69 -14.18
CA ILE A 15 20.05 -3.19 -12.94
C ILE A 15 20.73 -2.46 -11.78
N LEU A 16 19.92 -1.83 -10.92
CA LEU A 16 20.38 -1.13 -9.73
C LEU A 16 19.68 -1.70 -8.48
N HIS A 17 20.47 -2.28 -7.60
CA HIS A 17 20.00 -2.68 -6.27
C HIS A 17 20.07 -1.50 -5.31
N VAL A 18 18.95 -1.10 -4.75
CA VAL A 18 18.86 -0.05 -3.74
C VAL A 18 18.62 -0.71 -2.37
N LEU A 19 19.63 -0.65 -1.51
CA LEU A 19 19.61 -1.27 -0.19
C LEU A 19 19.50 -0.21 0.89
N ASN A 20 18.46 -0.35 1.74
CA ASN A 20 18.43 0.37 3.01
C ASN A 20 19.06 -0.50 4.09
N PRO A 21 20.29 -0.21 4.57
CA PRO A 21 21.00 -1.08 5.50
C PRO A 21 20.30 -1.24 6.85
N PHE A 22 19.41 -0.30 7.21
CA PHE A 22 18.62 -0.35 8.43
C PHE A 22 17.31 -1.14 8.30
N ALA A 23 16.90 -1.49 7.07
CA ALA A 23 15.68 -2.25 6.83
C ALA A 23 15.80 -3.67 7.38
N GLY A 24 14.68 -4.20 7.88
CA GLY A 24 14.60 -5.57 8.38
C GLY A 24 15.55 -5.86 9.57
N LYS A 25 15.89 -4.86 10.38
CA LYS A 25 16.89 -4.97 11.47
C LYS A 25 18.30 -5.31 10.95
N GLY A 26 18.71 -4.69 9.86
CA GLY A 26 20.02 -4.89 9.24
C GLY A 26 20.10 -6.10 8.30
N ARG A 27 18.97 -6.75 7.98
CA ARG A 27 18.95 -7.87 7.02
C ARG A 27 19.18 -7.42 5.59
N ALA A 28 18.74 -6.20 5.23
CA ALA A 28 18.98 -5.67 3.88
C ALA A 28 20.48 -5.50 3.60
N GLY A 29 21.28 -5.01 4.56
CA GLY A 29 22.73 -4.90 4.41
C GLY A 29 23.46 -6.25 4.21
N LYS A 30 22.86 -7.36 4.62
CA LYS A 30 23.39 -8.71 4.36
C LYS A 30 23.02 -9.26 2.99
N SER A 31 22.10 -8.62 2.30
CA SER A 31 21.70 -9.02 0.94
C SER A 31 22.77 -8.68 -0.10
N GLU A 32 23.68 -7.74 0.21
CA GLU A 32 24.80 -7.37 -0.67
C GLU A 32 25.68 -8.58 -0.98
N ASP A 33 25.89 -9.47 -0.01
CA ASP A 33 26.73 -10.67 -0.17
C ASP A 33 26.11 -11.76 -1.08
N VAL A 34 24.84 -11.58 -1.50
CA VAL A 34 24.05 -12.61 -2.21
C VAL A 34 23.60 -12.15 -3.60
N ILE A 35 23.92 -10.91 -4.01
CA ILE A 35 23.55 -10.37 -5.31
C ILE A 35 24.56 -10.84 -6.36
N ASP A 36 24.14 -11.75 -7.24
CA ASP A 36 24.97 -12.37 -8.29
C ASP A 36 24.29 -12.27 -9.68
N ASP A 37 23.55 -11.20 -9.92
CA ASP A 37 22.89 -10.95 -11.21
C ASP A 37 23.61 -9.92 -12.09
N GLY A 38 24.77 -9.44 -11.63
CA GLY A 38 25.60 -8.45 -12.34
C GLY A 38 25.07 -7.02 -12.22
N GLY A 39 24.09 -6.76 -11.34
CA GLY A 39 23.57 -5.42 -11.07
C GLY A 39 24.53 -4.59 -10.20
N GLU A 40 24.45 -3.26 -10.36
CA GLU A 40 25.13 -2.31 -9.50
C GLU A 40 24.43 -2.26 -8.14
N VAL A 41 25.20 -2.16 -7.05
CA VAL A 41 24.64 -2.10 -5.68
C VAL A 41 24.87 -0.71 -5.10
N TYR A 42 23.79 -0.09 -4.66
CA TYR A 42 23.80 1.17 -3.94
C TYR A 42 23.27 0.99 -2.52
N MET A 43 24.09 1.29 -1.53
CA MET A 43 23.71 1.26 -0.12
C MET A 43 23.43 2.67 0.35
N SER A 44 22.18 2.96 0.67
CA SER A 44 21.76 4.31 1.07
C SER A 44 22.15 4.62 2.51
N ASP A 45 22.68 5.82 2.73
CA ASP A 45 22.99 6.35 4.07
C ASP A 45 21.74 6.87 4.80
N SER A 46 20.73 7.28 4.05
CA SER A 46 19.45 7.79 4.56
C SER A 46 18.31 7.52 3.57
N CYS A 47 17.10 7.87 3.98
CA CYS A 47 15.93 7.79 3.10
C CYS A 47 15.98 8.84 1.97
N ASP A 48 16.45 10.06 2.27
CA ASP A 48 16.56 11.14 1.29
C ASP A 48 17.65 10.83 0.27
N ASP A 49 18.75 10.27 0.72
CA ASP A 49 19.84 9.79 -0.12
C ASP A 49 19.38 8.72 -1.12
N ALA A 50 18.56 7.73 -0.67
CA ALA A 50 17.98 6.73 -1.57
C ALA A 50 17.03 7.36 -2.61
N ASN A 51 16.27 8.38 -2.22
CA ASN A 51 15.37 9.10 -3.12
C ASN A 51 16.15 9.84 -4.20
N ASP A 52 17.16 10.61 -3.82
CA ASP A 52 18.01 11.37 -4.73
C ASP A 52 18.75 10.43 -5.70
N PHE A 53 19.21 9.28 -5.20
CA PHE A 53 19.85 8.27 -6.03
C PHE A 53 18.90 7.73 -7.12
N ILE A 54 17.68 7.32 -6.78
CA ILE A 54 16.69 6.83 -7.74
C ILE A 54 16.38 7.90 -8.79
N ILE A 55 16.10 9.13 -8.37
CA ILE A 55 15.78 10.25 -9.28
C ILE A 55 16.95 10.54 -10.24
N ASN A 56 18.18 10.53 -9.74
CA ASN A 56 19.35 10.80 -10.59
C ASN A 56 19.64 9.64 -11.53
N ALA A 57 19.54 8.39 -11.09
CA ALA A 57 19.69 7.23 -11.94
C ALA A 57 18.64 7.18 -13.08
N CYS A 58 17.40 7.59 -12.80
CA CYS A 58 16.35 7.77 -13.81
C CYS A 58 16.71 8.81 -14.88
N LYS A 59 17.36 9.91 -14.48
CA LYS A 59 17.81 10.93 -15.44
C LYS A 59 18.95 10.44 -16.34
N GLU A 60 19.81 9.57 -15.81
CA GLU A 60 20.91 8.95 -16.55
C GLU A 60 20.43 7.90 -17.54
N ASP A 61 19.59 6.98 -17.08
CA ASP A 61 18.99 5.92 -17.91
C ASP A 61 17.54 5.65 -17.47
N PRO A 62 16.55 6.17 -18.22
CA PRO A 62 15.12 5.97 -17.90
C PRO A 62 14.64 4.53 -17.99
N GLU A 63 15.40 3.60 -18.61
CA GLU A 63 15.06 2.18 -18.72
C GLU A 63 15.67 1.33 -17.59
N THR A 64 16.18 1.95 -16.52
CA THR A 64 16.77 1.28 -15.37
C THR A 64 15.76 0.39 -14.65
N CYS A 65 16.20 -0.80 -14.26
CA CYS A 65 15.49 -1.70 -13.35
C CYS A 65 15.97 -1.47 -11.92
N PHE A 66 15.10 -0.97 -11.06
CA PHE A 66 15.38 -0.79 -9.63
C PHE A 66 14.94 -2.03 -8.85
N ILE A 67 15.87 -2.67 -8.17
CA ILE A 67 15.62 -3.78 -7.24
C ILE A 67 15.75 -3.22 -5.82
N VAL A 68 14.62 -2.95 -5.18
CA VAL A 68 14.56 -2.29 -3.88
C VAL A 68 14.49 -3.32 -2.76
N HIS A 69 15.53 -3.36 -1.92
CA HIS A 69 15.62 -4.23 -0.75
C HIS A 69 15.11 -3.51 0.49
N GLY A 70 13.85 -3.77 0.87
CA GLY A 70 13.26 -3.03 1.97
C GLY A 70 11.95 -3.59 2.50
N GLY A 71 11.36 -2.87 3.44
CA GLY A 71 9.98 -3.06 3.91
C GLY A 71 9.05 -2.00 3.32
N ASP A 72 7.80 -1.97 3.79
CA ASP A 72 6.73 -1.12 3.26
C ASP A 72 7.13 0.36 3.16
N GLY A 73 7.80 0.92 4.18
CA GLY A 73 8.28 2.31 4.14
C GLY A 73 9.38 2.57 3.10
N THR A 74 10.27 1.60 2.81
CA THR A 74 11.26 1.72 1.74
C THR A 74 10.59 1.67 0.37
N VAL A 75 9.60 0.79 0.21
CA VAL A 75 8.78 0.68 -1.00
C VAL A 75 8.02 1.97 -1.27
N PHE A 76 7.34 2.53 -0.26
CA PHE A 76 6.64 3.81 -0.37
C PHE A 76 7.54 4.93 -0.92
N ARG A 77 8.77 5.05 -0.39
CA ARG A 77 9.72 6.06 -0.84
C ARG A 77 10.21 5.81 -2.26
N ALA A 78 10.57 4.57 -2.59
CA ALA A 78 11.03 4.22 -3.94
C ALA A 78 9.96 4.50 -5.00
N VAL A 79 8.69 4.20 -4.71
CA VAL A 79 7.56 4.52 -5.59
C VAL A 79 7.43 6.04 -5.77
N ASN A 80 7.47 6.83 -4.68
CA ASN A 80 7.41 8.28 -4.79
C ASN A 80 8.57 8.85 -5.60
N SER A 81 9.81 8.38 -5.36
CA SER A 81 10.99 8.81 -6.13
C SER A 81 10.86 8.47 -7.63
N LEU A 82 10.34 7.29 -7.94
CA LEU A 82 10.13 6.87 -9.32
C LEU A 82 9.07 7.73 -10.01
N MET A 83 7.94 7.98 -9.36
CA MET A 83 6.88 8.85 -9.86
C MET A 83 7.34 10.31 -10.02
N ASP A 84 8.11 10.83 -9.05
CA ASP A 84 8.66 12.20 -9.10
C ASP A 84 9.76 12.37 -10.16
N SER A 85 10.43 11.28 -10.56
CA SER A 85 11.43 11.31 -11.63
C SER A 85 10.84 11.46 -13.03
N GLY A 86 9.57 11.08 -13.21
CA GLY A 86 8.91 11.03 -14.52
C GLY A 86 9.31 9.84 -15.39
N CYS A 87 9.96 8.81 -14.81
CA CYS A 87 10.41 7.61 -15.51
C CYS A 87 9.56 6.36 -15.20
N GLU A 88 8.43 6.53 -14.54
CA GLU A 88 7.56 5.45 -14.09
C GLU A 88 7.08 4.53 -15.22
N GLU A 89 6.85 5.08 -16.42
CA GLU A 89 6.44 4.28 -17.59
C GLU A 89 7.60 3.52 -18.25
N THR A 90 8.84 3.94 -18.03
CA THR A 90 10.03 3.38 -18.72
C THR A 90 10.89 2.54 -17.81
N ALA A 91 11.07 2.91 -16.57
CA ALA A 91 11.77 2.15 -15.56
C ALA A 91 10.99 0.88 -15.15
N SER A 92 11.68 -0.05 -14.51
CA SER A 92 11.06 -1.22 -13.90
C SER A 92 11.38 -1.24 -12.40
N LEU A 93 10.44 -1.73 -11.61
CA LEU A 93 10.58 -1.89 -10.16
C LEU A 93 10.46 -3.36 -9.77
N LYS A 94 11.37 -3.83 -8.93
CA LYS A 94 11.27 -5.11 -8.22
C LYS A 94 11.46 -4.86 -6.73
N ILE A 95 10.73 -5.57 -5.89
CA ILE A 95 10.86 -5.48 -4.45
C ILE A 95 11.37 -6.79 -3.88
N VAL A 96 12.49 -6.73 -3.16
CA VAL A 96 12.99 -7.82 -2.33
C VAL A 96 12.54 -7.57 -0.89
N PRO A 97 11.57 -8.36 -0.37
CA PRO A 97 10.92 -8.08 0.89
C PRO A 97 11.80 -8.50 2.07
N VAL A 98 12.38 -7.53 2.77
CA VAL A 98 13.18 -7.77 4.00
C VAL A 98 12.51 -7.20 5.26
N GLY A 99 11.39 -6.54 5.11
CA GLY A 99 10.56 -5.98 6.19
C GLY A 99 9.81 -7.04 6.99
N SER A 100 9.00 -6.59 7.96
CA SER A 100 8.16 -7.45 8.79
C SER A 100 6.70 -7.56 8.27
N GLY A 101 6.23 -6.59 7.50
CA GLY A 101 4.90 -6.55 6.88
C GLY A 101 4.95 -7.16 5.49
N ASN A 102 5.55 -6.46 4.57
CA ASN A 102 5.70 -6.82 3.15
C ASN A 102 4.34 -7.11 2.49
N ASP A 103 3.35 -6.30 2.84
CA ASP A 103 1.95 -6.58 2.49
C ASP A 103 1.69 -6.41 0.98
N PHE A 104 2.36 -5.47 0.33
CA PHE A 104 2.24 -5.25 -1.11
C PHE A 104 2.66 -6.50 -1.91
N VAL A 105 3.83 -7.08 -1.61
CA VAL A 105 4.35 -8.25 -2.32
C VAL A 105 3.43 -9.47 -2.19
N ARG A 106 2.70 -9.58 -1.08
CA ARG A 106 1.71 -10.65 -0.87
C ARG A 106 0.55 -10.62 -1.86
N SER A 107 0.31 -9.47 -2.50
CA SER A 107 -0.74 -9.35 -3.51
C SER A 107 -0.44 -10.16 -4.78
N PHE A 108 0.84 -10.52 -5.00
CA PHE A 108 1.32 -11.31 -6.13
C PHE A 108 1.58 -12.79 -5.78
N GLU A 109 1.13 -13.28 -4.63
CA GLU A 109 1.40 -14.64 -4.20
C GLU A 109 0.93 -15.67 -5.25
N GLY A 110 1.87 -16.43 -5.82
CA GLY A 110 1.62 -17.40 -6.89
C GLY A 110 1.68 -16.84 -8.32
N GLU A 111 2.01 -15.55 -8.49
CA GLU A 111 2.27 -14.92 -9.78
C GLU A 111 3.77 -14.82 -10.04
N THR A 112 4.19 -14.79 -11.31
CA THR A 112 5.57 -14.55 -11.75
C THR A 112 5.60 -13.76 -13.04
N GLY A 113 6.70 -13.07 -13.32
CA GLY A 113 6.92 -12.35 -14.58
C GLY A 113 6.84 -10.84 -14.46
N GLU A 114 6.38 -10.17 -15.51
CA GLU A 114 6.28 -8.70 -15.56
C GLU A 114 4.81 -8.26 -15.67
N LYS A 115 4.44 -7.26 -14.90
CA LYS A 115 3.09 -6.67 -14.91
C LYS A 115 3.19 -5.16 -14.80
N THR A 116 2.38 -4.42 -15.56
CA THR A 116 2.19 -3.00 -15.27
C THR A 116 1.14 -2.85 -14.18
N ILE A 117 1.47 -2.12 -13.14
CA ILE A 117 0.62 -1.96 -11.97
C ILE A 117 0.13 -0.53 -11.81
N ASP A 118 -0.99 -0.41 -11.16
CA ASP A 118 -1.62 0.85 -10.83
C ASP A 118 -0.95 1.49 -9.61
N VAL A 119 -1.01 2.81 -9.52
CA VAL A 119 -0.55 3.60 -8.38
C VAL A 119 -1.68 4.49 -7.92
N MET A 120 -1.81 4.72 -6.64
CA MET A 120 -2.72 5.69 -6.06
C MET A 120 -2.00 7.03 -5.88
N LYS A 121 -2.51 8.10 -6.50
CA LYS A 121 -2.13 9.47 -6.13
C LYS A 121 -3.04 9.95 -5.02
N PHE A 122 -2.46 10.41 -3.92
CA PHE A 122 -3.22 11.06 -2.85
C PHE A 122 -2.58 12.40 -2.51
N ASN A 123 -3.37 13.45 -2.61
CA ASN A 123 -2.89 14.82 -2.52
C ASN A 123 -1.68 15.03 -3.46
N ASP A 124 -0.48 15.27 -2.92
CA ASP A 124 0.78 15.46 -3.66
C ASP A 124 1.71 14.24 -3.64
N LYS A 125 1.25 13.10 -3.10
CA LYS A 125 2.04 11.87 -2.89
C LYS A 125 1.46 10.68 -3.63
N TYR A 126 2.20 9.57 -3.56
CA TYR A 126 1.82 8.30 -4.19
C TYR A 126 1.86 7.16 -3.19
N ALA A 127 0.93 6.22 -3.35
CA ALA A 127 0.90 4.96 -2.61
C ALA A 127 0.62 3.81 -3.58
N ILE A 128 1.15 2.63 -3.27
CA ILE A 128 1.05 1.47 -4.16
C ILE A 128 0.11 0.39 -3.63
N ASN A 129 -0.12 0.36 -2.33
CA ASN A 129 -0.84 -0.74 -1.68
C ASN A 129 -2.17 -0.29 -1.05
N VAL A 130 -2.13 0.52 0.02
CA VAL A 130 -3.33 0.93 0.74
C VAL A 130 -3.21 2.32 1.36
N ILE A 131 -4.29 3.10 1.27
CA ILE A 131 -4.46 4.37 1.98
C ILE A 131 -5.64 4.22 2.94
N ASN A 132 -5.43 4.51 4.22
CA ASN A 132 -6.49 4.37 5.22
C ASN A 132 -6.57 5.58 6.17
N VAL A 133 -7.74 5.74 6.77
CA VAL A 133 -8.05 6.79 7.73
C VAL A 133 -8.79 6.22 8.95
N GLY A 134 -8.72 6.92 10.07
CA GLY A 134 -9.43 6.55 11.29
C GLY A 134 -8.64 5.58 12.17
N PHE A 135 -9.23 4.47 12.55
CA PHE A 135 -8.70 3.49 13.51
C PHE A 135 -7.23 3.11 13.24
N ASP A 136 -6.91 2.79 11.99
CA ASP A 136 -5.58 2.32 11.64
C ASP A 136 -4.49 3.38 11.79
N CYS A 137 -4.80 4.66 11.50
CA CYS A 137 -3.88 5.76 11.72
C CYS A 137 -3.47 5.86 13.20
N GLU A 138 -4.43 5.71 14.10
CA GLU A 138 -4.17 5.74 15.54
C GLU A 138 -3.41 4.49 16.02
N VAL A 139 -3.65 3.33 15.41
CA VAL A 139 -2.86 2.11 15.63
C VAL A 139 -1.39 2.34 15.24
N VAL A 140 -1.13 2.88 14.06
CA VAL A 140 0.23 3.19 13.57
C VAL A 140 0.90 4.23 14.49
N ARG A 141 0.19 5.30 14.87
CA ARG A 141 0.68 6.33 15.80
C ARG A 141 1.09 5.74 17.15
N ARG A 142 0.24 4.90 17.74
CA ARG A 142 0.53 4.20 19.01
C ARG A 142 1.69 3.23 18.87
N ALA A 143 1.71 2.46 17.79
CA ALA A 143 2.79 1.51 17.53
C ALA A 143 4.15 2.22 17.38
N ALA A 144 4.20 3.35 16.68
CA ALA A 144 5.40 4.16 16.54
C ALA A 144 5.91 4.69 17.90
N ALA A 145 5.00 5.15 18.77
CA ALA A 145 5.36 5.57 20.12
C ALA A 145 5.88 4.41 20.99
N LEU A 146 5.28 3.23 20.86
CA LEU A 146 5.70 2.03 21.61
C LEU A 146 7.03 1.44 21.11
N LYS A 147 7.32 1.51 19.83
CA LYS A 147 8.63 1.06 19.26
C LYS A 147 9.82 1.82 19.84
N LYS A 148 9.64 3.03 20.35
CA LYS A 148 10.70 3.80 21.02
C LYS A 148 11.07 3.25 22.41
N LYS A 149 10.26 2.36 22.98
CA LYS A 149 10.53 1.75 24.29
C LYS A 149 11.46 0.55 24.14
N PRO A 150 12.49 0.41 24.98
CA PRO A 150 13.33 -0.78 24.98
C PRO A 150 12.48 -2.02 25.27
N MET A 151 12.84 -3.16 24.69
CA MET A 151 12.18 -4.46 24.85
C MET A 151 10.83 -4.65 24.10
N ILE A 152 10.28 -3.64 23.42
CA ILE A 152 9.07 -3.82 22.61
C ILE A 152 9.47 -4.07 21.16
N SER A 153 9.17 -5.27 20.64
CA SER A 153 9.36 -5.57 19.21
C SER A 153 8.33 -4.84 18.36
N GLY A 154 8.64 -4.57 17.08
CA GLY A 154 7.71 -3.92 16.18
C GLY A 154 6.35 -4.63 16.08
N LYS A 155 6.35 -5.98 16.07
CA LYS A 155 5.12 -6.78 16.06
C LYS A 155 4.32 -6.60 17.36
N MET A 156 4.98 -6.60 18.52
CA MET A 156 4.32 -6.37 19.80
C MET A 156 3.76 -4.95 19.90
N ALA A 157 4.52 -3.94 19.45
CA ALA A 157 4.08 -2.56 19.44
C ALA A 157 2.80 -2.39 18.60
N TYR A 158 2.71 -3.06 17.45
CA TYR A 158 1.51 -3.04 16.60
C TYR A 158 0.30 -3.69 17.31
N ILE A 159 0.46 -4.88 17.89
CA ILE A 159 -0.62 -5.56 18.63
C ILE A 159 -1.11 -4.70 19.79
N LEU A 160 -0.21 -4.11 20.56
CA LEU A 160 -0.57 -3.21 21.67
C LEU A 160 -1.24 -1.93 21.16
N GLY A 161 -0.86 -1.44 19.97
CA GLY A 161 -1.52 -0.34 19.29
C GLY A 161 -2.97 -0.66 18.97
N VAL A 162 -3.23 -1.82 18.36
CA VAL A 162 -4.58 -2.31 18.03
C VAL A 162 -5.44 -2.44 19.29
N VAL A 163 -4.92 -3.10 20.34
CA VAL A 163 -5.66 -3.26 21.61
C VAL A 163 -5.98 -1.91 22.25
N GLY A 164 -4.99 -1.01 22.28
CA GLY A 164 -5.15 0.32 22.85
C GLY A 164 -6.17 1.18 22.10
N GLU A 165 -6.19 1.11 20.75
CA GLU A 165 -7.15 1.88 19.98
C GLU A 165 -8.56 1.25 20.02
N LEU A 166 -8.65 -0.07 20.04
CA LEU A 166 -9.92 -0.75 20.26
C LEU A 166 -10.54 -0.37 21.60
N ALA A 167 -9.72 -0.22 22.66
CA ALA A 167 -10.19 0.26 23.95
C ALA A 167 -10.63 1.74 23.91
N ALA A 168 -9.92 2.59 23.20
CA ALA A 168 -10.27 4.00 23.04
C ALA A 168 -11.53 4.20 22.19
N LYS A 169 -11.67 3.44 21.10
CA LYS A 169 -12.76 3.49 20.11
C LYS A 169 -13.11 4.92 19.72
N ARG A 170 -12.41 5.46 18.73
CA ARG A 170 -12.54 6.84 18.26
C ARG A 170 -13.10 6.89 16.85
N PRO A 171 -14.43 6.76 16.68
CA PRO A 171 -15.03 6.93 15.37
C PRO A 171 -14.87 8.38 14.90
N ILE A 172 -14.87 8.57 13.60
CA ILE A 172 -14.79 9.88 12.95
C ILE A 172 -16.09 10.15 12.16
N ASP A 173 -16.53 11.40 12.16
CA ASP A 173 -17.61 11.86 11.28
C ASP A 173 -16.97 12.19 9.93
N ALA A 174 -17.20 11.33 8.95
CA ALA A 174 -16.57 11.43 7.63
C ALA A 174 -17.59 11.69 6.55
N LYS A 175 -17.19 12.50 5.56
CA LYS A 175 -17.86 12.61 4.28
C LYS A 175 -16.98 11.99 3.22
N ILE A 176 -17.47 10.93 2.58
CA ILE A 176 -16.75 10.15 1.59
C ILE A 176 -17.47 10.29 0.26
N THR A 177 -16.77 10.85 -0.74
CA THR A 177 -17.26 10.95 -2.12
C THR A 177 -16.53 9.93 -2.97
N LEU A 178 -17.26 8.97 -3.52
CA LEU A 178 -16.75 7.98 -4.46
C LEU A 178 -17.04 8.47 -5.87
N THR A 179 -16.06 8.40 -6.77
CA THR A 179 -16.24 8.70 -8.20
C THR A 179 -16.03 7.43 -9.01
N TYR A 180 -17.04 7.04 -9.75
CA TYR A 180 -17.04 5.84 -10.58
C TYR A 180 -16.44 6.08 -11.96
N ALA A 181 -16.13 5.00 -12.69
CA ALA A 181 -15.51 5.06 -14.01
C ALA A 181 -16.35 5.77 -15.07
N ASP A 182 -17.68 5.78 -14.90
CA ASP A 182 -18.62 6.52 -15.76
C ASP A 182 -18.76 8.01 -15.39
N GLY A 183 -18.04 8.48 -14.38
CA GLY A 183 -18.07 9.85 -13.87
C GLY A 183 -19.19 10.12 -12.86
N THR A 184 -20.06 9.17 -12.57
CA THR A 184 -21.07 9.33 -11.52
C THR A 184 -20.43 9.33 -10.13
N GLN A 185 -21.13 9.93 -9.16
CA GLN A 185 -20.64 10.04 -7.79
C GLN A 185 -21.65 9.50 -6.79
N GLU A 186 -21.15 8.87 -5.74
CA GLU A 186 -21.89 8.48 -4.55
C GLU A 186 -21.28 9.18 -3.33
N ILE A 187 -22.12 9.74 -2.47
CA ILE A 187 -21.70 10.42 -1.25
C ILE A 187 -22.20 9.61 -0.05
N ILE A 188 -21.28 9.29 0.86
CA ILE A 188 -21.55 8.62 2.13
C ILE A 188 -21.15 9.57 3.23
N GLU A 189 -22.12 10.03 4.02
CA GLU A 189 -21.90 10.87 5.21
C GLU A 189 -22.30 10.07 6.45
N GLU A 190 -21.31 9.56 7.15
CA GLU A 190 -21.51 8.68 8.31
C GLU A 190 -20.42 8.79 9.35
N LYS A 191 -20.76 8.31 10.55
CA LYS A 191 -19.78 8.03 11.58
C LYS A 191 -19.15 6.66 11.31
N ILE A 192 -17.84 6.66 11.04
CA ILE A 192 -17.10 5.47 10.68
C ILE A 192 -15.99 5.17 11.69
N LEU A 193 -15.62 3.91 11.79
CA LEU A 193 -14.46 3.49 12.56
C LEU A 193 -13.18 3.65 11.72
N LEU A 194 -13.22 3.21 10.47
CA LEU A 194 -12.14 3.35 9.49
C LEU A 194 -12.69 3.39 8.07
N ALA A 195 -11.93 3.99 7.17
CA ALA A 195 -12.06 3.75 5.74
C ALA A 195 -10.69 3.44 5.15
N ALA A 196 -10.67 2.49 4.20
CA ALA A 196 -9.48 2.10 3.47
C ALA A 196 -9.73 2.09 1.97
N VAL A 197 -8.80 2.65 1.23
CA VAL A 197 -8.74 2.68 -0.23
C VAL A 197 -7.62 1.75 -0.63
N CYS A 198 -7.96 0.62 -1.23
CA CYS A 198 -7.06 -0.47 -1.51
C CYS A 198 -6.78 -0.56 -3.01
N ASN A 199 -5.50 -0.62 -3.37
CA ASN A 199 -4.99 -1.07 -4.64
C ASN A 199 -4.51 -2.53 -4.52
N GLY A 200 -3.84 -2.88 -3.41
CA GLY A 200 -3.42 -4.24 -3.09
C GLY A 200 -4.42 -5.01 -2.22
N LYS A 201 -4.19 -6.33 -2.13
CA LYS A 201 -5.08 -7.27 -1.42
C LYS A 201 -4.92 -7.26 0.09
N CYS A 202 -3.70 -6.94 0.58
CA CYS A 202 -3.29 -7.16 1.97
C CYS A 202 -2.74 -5.90 2.61
N TYR A 203 -2.96 -5.76 3.93
CA TYR A 203 -2.34 -4.72 4.74
C TYR A 203 -2.16 -5.18 6.20
N GLY A 204 -1.48 -4.37 7.03
CA GLY A 204 -1.41 -4.57 8.48
C GLY A 204 -0.81 -5.92 8.91
N GLY A 205 0.13 -6.49 8.12
CA GLY A 205 0.76 -7.78 8.38
C GLY A 205 -0.06 -8.97 7.89
N GLY A 206 -0.68 -8.84 6.72
CA GLY A 206 -1.38 -9.89 5.98
C GLY A 206 -2.87 -10.01 6.33
N PHE A 207 -3.53 -8.94 6.74
CA PHE A 207 -5.00 -8.88 6.70
C PHE A 207 -5.43 -8.65 5.25
N LYS A 208 -6.37 -9.44 4.78
CA LYS A 208 -6.88 -9.39 3.40
C LYS A 208 -8.11 -8.48 3.35
N LEU A 209 -7.88 -7.16 3.24
CA LEU A 209 -8.95 -6.16 3.26
C LEU A 209 -9.75 -6.16 1.94
N ALA A 210 -9.04 -6.28 0.82
CA ALA A 210 -9.61 -6.35 -0.50
C ALA A 210 -9.11 -7.61 -1.23
N PRO A 211 -9.56 -8.80 -0.86
CA PRO A 211 -9.01 -10.07 -1.36
C PRO A 211 -9.21 -10.27 -2.87
N ASP A 212 -10.15 -9.54 -3.48
CA ASP A 212 -10.45 -9.50 -4.91
C ASP A 212 -9.86 -8.30 -5.65
N ALA A 213 -8.96 -7.53 -5.01
CA ALA A 213 -8.27 -6.43 -5.66
C ALA A 213 -7.31 -6.94 -6.75
N ASP A 214 -7.23 -6.22 -7.86
CA ASP A 214 -6.25 -6.42 -8.92
C ASP A 214 -5.43 -5.14 -9.10
N LEU A 215 -4.13 -5.24 -8.94
CA LEU A 215 -3.19 -4.12 -9.03
C LEU A 215 -3.05 -3.52 -10.44
N SER A 216 -3.84 -3.95 -11.42
CA SER A 216 -3.70 -3.54 -12.82
C SER A 216 -5.03 -3.38 -13.57
N ASP A 217 -6.15 -3.25 -12.86
CA ASP A 217 -7.47 -3.09 -13.47
C ASP A 217 -7.96 -1.63 -13.52
N GLY A 218 -7.18 -0.68 -12.98
CA GLY A 218 -7.52 0.73 -12.90
C GLY A 218 -8.63 1.03 -11.91
N ILE A 219 -8.86 0.16 -10.93
CA ILE A 219 -9.96 0.25 -9.96
C ILE A 219 -9.41 0.26 -8.53
N LEU A 220 -10.01 1.09 -7.70
CA LEU A 220 -9.77 1.13 -6.25
C LEU A 220 -10.88 0.36 -5.52
N ASN A 221 -10.50 -0.54 -4.64
CA ASN A 221 -11.42 -1.21 -3.74
C ASN A 221 -11.53 -0.40 -2.44
N VAL A 222 -12.70 0.14 -2.16
CA VAL A 222 -12.93 0.99 -0.98
C VAL A 222 -13.74 0.25 0.04
N GLU A 223 -13.17 0.12 1.23
CA GLU A 223 -13.84 -0.48 2.37
C GLU A 223 -14.06 0.56 3.47
N ILE A 224 -15.30 0.67 3.93
CA ILE A 224 -15.69 1.61 4.98
C ILE A 224 -16.37 0.83 6.10
N ILE A 225 -15.76 0.77 7.27
CA ILE A 225 -16.35 0.15 8.46
C ILE A 225 -17.05 1.23 9.27
N ARG A 226 -18.35 1.07 9.44
CA ARG A 226 -19.22 1.96 10.22
C ARG A 226 -18.81 1.98 11.69
N ASP A 227 -19.34 2.92 12.48
CA ASP A 227 -19.18 2.92 13.93
C ASP A 227 -19.91 1.71 14.54
N ILE A 228 -19.18 0.64 14.79
CA ILE A 228 -19.67 -0.62 15.34
C ILE A 228 -19.19 -0.85 16.78
N SER A 229 -19.84 -1.75 17.52
CA SER A 229 -19.38 -2.14 18.84
C SER A 229 -18.04 -2.87 18.81
N ARG A 230 -17.29 -2.81 19.92
CA ARG A 230 -16.01 -3.53 20.07
C ARG A 230 -16.16 -5.04 19.88
N SER A 231 -17.22 -5.63 20.41
CA SER A 231 -17.50 -7.06 20.25
C SER A 231 -17.74 -7.43 18.79
N LYS A 232 -18.45 -6.57 18.04
CA LYS A 232 -18.70 -6.79 16.62
C LYS A 232 -17.38 -6.68 15.83
N PHE A 233 -16.55 -5.67 16.11
CA PHE A 233 -15.23 -5.53 15.49
C PHE A 233 -14.36 -6.78 15.72
N ILE A 234 -14.26 -7.25 16.97
CA ILE A 234 -13.48 -8.46 17.30
C ILE A 234 -14.00 -9.69 16.53
N SER A 235 -15.31 -9.82 16.38
CA SER A 235 -15.90 -10.95 15.65
C SER A 235 -15.57 -10.97 14.16
N MET A 236 -15.16 -9.84 13.58
CA MET A 236 -14.78 -9.71 12.16
C MET A 236 -13.32 -10.08 11.91
N VAL A 237 -12.45 -9.91 12.90
CA VAL A 237 -10.98 -10.02 12.74
C VAL A 237 -10.55 -11.32 12.04
N ALA A 238 -11.17 -12.45 12.37
CA ALA A 238 -10.82 -13.73 11.77
C ALA A 238 -11.19 -13.82 10.29
N ASP A 239 -12.30 -13.21 9.90
CA ASP A 239 -12.73 -13.15 8.49
C ASP A 239 -11.83 -12.26 7.67
N TYR A 240 -11.47 -11.11 8.21
CA TYR A 240 -10.54 -10.16 7.59
C TYR A 240 -9.13 -10.75 7.44
N LYS A 241 -8.66 -11.51 8.43
CA LYS A 241 -7.38 -12.22 8.33
C LYS A 241 -7.36 -13.23 7.18
N LYS A 242 -8.49 -13.86 6.89
CA LYS A 242 -8.63 -14.86 5.84
C LYS A 242 -9.13 -14.29 4.51
N GLY A 243 -9.67 -13.06 4.51
CA GLY A 243 -10.35 -12.48 3.35
C GLY A 243 -11.74 -13.08 3.08
N THR A 244 -12.34 -13.76 4.09
CA THR A 244 -13.61 -14.47 3.91
C THR A 244 -14.84 -13.59 4.10
N HIS A 245 -14.69 -12.31 4.35
CA HIS A 245 -15.79 -11.33 4.41
C HIS A 245 -16.30 -10.96 3.01
N ILE A 246 -15.47 -11.12 1.98
CA ILE A 246 -15.83 -10.94 0.57
C ILE A 246 -16.11 -12.33 -0.07
N ASP A 247 -17.12 -12.39 -0.91
CA ASP A 247 -17.31 -13.43 -1.90
C ASP A 247 -16.49 -13.04 -3.14
N ILE A 248 -15.32 -13.67 -3.31
CA ILE A 248 -14.35 -13.29 -4.34
C ILE A 248 -14.90 -13.50 -5.76
N GLU A 249 -15.74 -14.54 -5.97
CA GLU A 249 -16.32 -14.83 -7.27
C GLU A 249 -17.31 -13.74 -7.71
N LYS A 250 -18.02 -13.12 -6.76
CA LYS A 250 -19.00 -12.07 -7.00
C LYS A 250 -18.41 -10.67 -6.82
N GLY A 251 -17.28 -10.53 -6.11
CA GLY A 251 -16.73 -9.23 -5.72
C GLY A 251 -17.65 -8.48 -4.74
N GLU A 252 -18.38 -9.20 -3.88
CA GLU A 252 -19.39 -8.62 -2.99
C GLU A 252 -19.17 -9.01 -1.52
N LEU A 253 -19.60 -8.13 -0.63
CA LEU A 253 -19.68 -8.44 0.81
C LEU A 253 -20.65 -9.60 1.06
N LYS A 254 -20.24 -10.54 1.92
CA LYS A 254 -21.16 -11.54 2.48
C LYS A 254 -22.26 -10.85 3.30
N GLU A 255 -23.46 -11.39 3.26
CA GLU A 255 -24.69 -10.81 3.82
C GLU A 255 -24.51 -10.27 5.25
N ARG A 256 -23.83 -11.02 6.11
CA ARG A 256 -23.62 -10.65 7.53
C ARG A 256 -22.78 -9.37 7.76
N PHE A 257 -22.12 -8.85 6.72
CA PHE A 257 -21.29 -7.64 6.78
C PHE A 257 -21.98 -6.41 6.15
N LYS A 258 -22.99 -6.58 5.31
CA LYS A 258 -23.62 -5.49 4.54
C LYS A 258 -24.19 -4.36 5.40
N GLU A 259 -24.62 -4.66 6.62
CA GLU A 259 -25.15 -3.63 7.54
C GLU A 259 -24.05 -2.81 8.23
N ILE A 260 -22.81 -3.28 8.22
CA ILE A 260 -21.71 -2.70 9.02
C ILE A 260 -20.51 -2.26 8.20
N VAL A 261 -20.47 -2.66 6.93
CA VAL A 261 -19.39 -2.36 5.99
C VAL A 261 -19.98 -1.93 4.66
N TYR A 262 -19.39 -0.90 4.06
CA TYR A 262 -19.51 -0.63 2.64
C TYR A 262 -18.29 -1.18 1.93
N TYR A 263 -18.48 -1.89 0.83
CA TYR A 263 -17.44 -2.33 -0.07
C TYR A 263 -17.78 -1.86 -1.48
N LYS A 264 -16.96 -0.99 -2.03
CA LYS A 264 -17.23 -0.28 -3.29
C LYS A 264 -16.02 -0.34 -4.19
N LYS A 265 -16.24 -0.32 -5.50
CA LYS A 265 -15.19 -0.23 -6.52
C LYS A 265 -15.34 1.08 -7.27
N CYS A 266 -14.30 1.91 -7.32
CA CYS A 266 -14.33 3.23 -7.93
C CYS A 266 -12.97 3.62 -8.50
N VAL A 267 -12.86 4.79 -9.13
CA VAL A 267 -11.61 5.30 -9.71
C VAL A 267 -11.01 6.46 -8.93
N ALA A 268 -11.82 7.11 -8.09
CA ALA A 268 -11.34 8.15 -7.19
C ALA A 268 -12.20 8.23 -5.93
N VAL A 269 -11.58 8.68 -4.83
CA VAL A 269 -12.21 8.86 -3.52
C VAL A 269 -11.77 10.17 -2.92
N LYS A 270 -12.72 10.94 -2.38
CA LYS A 270 -12.42 12.07 -1.50
C LYS A 270 -12.96 11.78 -0.11
N ILE A 271 -12.13 11.95 0.93
CA ILE A 271 -12.50 11.73 2.33
C ILE A 271 -12.25 13.02 3.10
N GLU A 272 -13.30 13.58 3.69
CA GLU A 272 -13.30 14.81 4.49
C GLU A 272 -13.62 14.49 5.94
N GLY A 273 -13.18 15.34 6.87
CA GLY A 273 -13.45 15.17 8.32
C GLY A 273 -12.44 14.27 9.04
N VAL A 274 -11.32 13.98 8.41
CA VAL A 274 -10.22 13.19 8.99
C VAL A 274 -9.22 14.08 9.73
N LYS A 275 -8.28 13.50 10.45
CA LYS A 275 -7.17 14.20 11.13
C LYS A 275 -5.82 13.74 10.64
N SER A 276 -5.79 12.53 10.11
CA SER A 276 -4.59 11.90 9.59
C SER A 276 -4.96 10.84 8.57
N VAL A 277 -4.02 10.57 7.69
CA VAL A 277 -4.05 9.49 6.70
C VAL A 277 -2.82 8.63 6.88
N CYS A 278 -2.98 7.33 6.70
CA CYS A 278 -1.88 6.38 6.65
C CYS A 278 -1.81 5.80 5.23
N ALA A 279 -0.69 6.03 4.53
CA ALA A 279 -0.44 5.52 3.19
C ALA A 279 0.75 4.56 3.23
N ASP A 280 0.54 3.30 2.86
CA ASP A 280 1.54 2.23 2.88
C ASP A 280 2.31 2.13 4.22
N GLY A 281 1.65 2.48 5.33
CA GLY A 281 2.23 2.48 6.68
C GLY A 281 2.87 3.78 7.13
N GLU A 282 2.99 4.78 6.27
CA GLU A 282 3.47 6.12 6.61
C GLU A 282 2.31 7.05 6.98
N LEU A 283 2.47 7.84 8.05
CA LEU A 283 1.41 8.66 8.64
C LEU A 283 1.59 10.13 8.29
N PHE A 284 0.51 10.76 7.81
CA PHE A 284 0.44 12.17 7.45
C PHE A 284 -0.71 12.84 8.20
N GLU A 285 -0.53 14.12 8.57
CA GLU A 285 -1.57 14.94 9.17
C GLU A 285 -2.33 15.66 8.06
N GLU A 286 -3.56 15.23 7.82
CA GLU A 286 -4.42 15.73 6.74
C GLU A 286 -5.86 15.83 7.24
N SER A 287 -6.57 16.89 6.82
CA SER A 287 -8.00 17.05 7.11
C SER A 287 -8.91 16.58 5.98
N THR A 288 -8.34 16.46 4.80
CA THR A 288 -9.00 15.97 3.57
C THR A 288 -8.01 15.14 2.78
N VAL A 289 -8.46 14.01 2.27
CA VAL A 289 -7.66 13.10 1.45
C VAL A 289 -8.36 12.91 0.12
N GLU A 290 -7.69 13.24 -0.96
CA GLU A 290 -8.16 12.97 -2.32
C GLU A 290 -7.29 11.89 -2.93
N VAL A 291 -7.89 10.74 -3.24
CA VAL A 291 -7.22 9.58 -3.84
C VAL A 291 -7.73 9.36 -5.24
N LYS A 292 -6.82 9.15 -6.18
CA LYS A 292 -7.15 8.80 -7.57
C LYS A 292 -6.23 7.68 -8.05
N VAL A 293 -6.78 6.70 -8.75
CA VAL A 293 -5.95 5.69 -9.41
C VAL A 293 -5.24 6.29 -10.63
N ILE A 294 -3.98 5.93 -10.80
CA ILE A 294 -3.20 6.12 -12.03
C ILE A 294 -2.98 4.72 -12.61
N PRO A 295 -3.77 4.34 -13.64
CA PRO A 295 -3.70 2.99 -14.20
C PRO A 295 -2.37 2.73 -14.88
N HIS A 296 -1.84 1.49 -14.72
CA HIS A 296 -0.65 1.00 -15.41
C HIS A 296 0.57 1.91 -15.29
N ALA A 297 0.76 2.51 -14.11
CA ALA A 297 1.78 3.54 -13.89
C ALA A 297 3.20 2.96 -13.81
N ILE A 298 3.41 1.79 -13.20
CA ILE A 298 4.75 1.24 -12.95
C ILE A 298 4.88 -0.15 -13.57
N ASN A 299 6.01 -0.42 -14.24
CA ASN A 299 6.38 -1.77 -14.66
C ASN A 299 6.96 -2.52 -13.45
N TYR A 300 6.29 -3.56 -13.00
CA TYR A 300 6.67 -4.35 -11.83
C TYR A 300 7.14 -5.74 -12.22
N LEU A 301 8.29 -6.16 -11.68
CA LEU A 301 8.84 -7.51 -11.86
C LEU A 301 8.47 -8.36 -10.64
N ILE A 302 7.73 -9.42 -10.90
CA ILE A 302 7.30 -10.42 -9.91
C ILE A 302 8.31 -11.57 -9.92
N ASP A 303 8.64 -12.12 -8.75
CA ASP A 303 9.59 -13.23 -8.60
C ASP A 303 9.17 -14.53 -9.30
#